data_bf5749f923de200b5c4c4aeb3b77e059
#
_entry.id   bf5749f923de200b5c4c4aeb3b77e059
#
_cell.length_a   1.000
_cell.length_b   1.000
_cell.length_c   1.000
_cell.angle_alpha   90.00
_cell.angle_beta   90.00
_cell.angle_gamma   90.00
#
_symmetry.space_group_name_H-M   'P 1'
#
loop_
_entity.id
_entity.type
_entity.pdbx_description
1 polymer ?
#
loop_
_entity_poly.entity_id
_entity_poly.type
_entity_poly.pdbx_seq_one_letter_code
_entity_poly.pdbx_strand_id
1 'polypeptide(L)'
;ILRRVGVADISDGVLGQFDMVIFPGGSGSKQAAALGKEGKDTVKEFVEAGGGYVGICAGAFLAASNYSWSLGISNHKTFCETIDVPGIGRKSMWFRGGSAPVTMELTDEGRKILGDFEGVFEVRYQNGPIMSPMGREGLGNFRPLSHFRSEVSKYKPQEGTMVNTPAVIVGEYGNGRVLCISPHPESTDALNRL
;
A
#
# COMPACT_ATOMS: atom_id res chain seq x y z
N ILE A 1 -14.89 11.95 -12.13
CA ILE A 1 -16.07 11.18 -11.65
C ILE A 1 -15.56 10.02 -10.80
N LEU A 2 -16.08 9.87 -9.58
CA LEU A 2 -15.81 8.72 -8.73
C LEU A 2 -16.94 7.71 -8.87
N ARG A 3 -16.60 6.44 -9.15
CA ARG A 3 -17.57 5.33 -9.22
C ARG A 3 -17.06 4.15 -8.40
N ARG A 4 -17.92 3.56 -7.59
CA ARG A 4 -17.66 2.28 -6.94
C ARG A 4 -17.96 1.16 -7.94
N VAL A 5 -16.98 0.26 -8.12
CA VAL A 5 -17.08 -0.87 -9.05
C VAL A 5 -16.92 -2.20 -8.30
N GLY A 6 -17.60 -3.22 -8.77
CA GLY A 6 -17.44 -4.60 -8.31
C GLY A 6 -16.52 -5.39 -9.21
N VAL A 7 -16.27 -6.66 -8.83
CA VAL A 7 -15.42 -7.55 -9.61
C VAL A 7 -16.00 -7.82 -11.00
N ALA A 8 -17.33 -8.00 -11.11
CA ALA A 8 -18.00 -8.19 -12.39
C ALA A 8 -17.77 -7.00 -13.33
N ASP A 9 -17.92 -5.76 -12.81
CA ASP A 9 -17.66 -4.55 -13.62
C ASP A 9 -16.21 -4.53 -14.13
N ILE A 10 -15.23 -4.97 -13.30
CA ILE A 10 -13.82 -5.03 -13.69
C ILE A 10 -13.61 -6.04 -14.81
N SER A 11 -14.18 -7.24 -14.69
CA SER A 11 -14.12 -8.27 -15.73
C SER A 11 -14.79 -7.83 -17.02
N ASP A 12 -15.85 -7.04 -16.94
CA ASP A 12 -16.56 -6.45 -18.08
C ASP A 12 -15.82 -5.24 -18.70
N GLY A 13 -14.61 -4.94 -18.26
CA GLY A 13 -13.75 -3.92 -18.86
C GLY A 13 -14.08 -2.48 -18.47
N VAL A 14 -14.80 -2.25 -17.36
CA VAL A 14 -15.21 -0.91 -16.91
C VAL A 14 -14.02 0.02 -16.65
N LEU A 15 -12.84 -0.53 -16.33
CA LEU A 15 -11.65 0.26 -16.01
C LEU A 15 -11.22 1.17 -17.16
N GLY A 16 -11.45 0.78 -18.41
CA GLY A 16 -11.15 1.60 -19.59
C GLY A 16 -11.91 2.95 -19.66
N GLN A 17 -12.89 3.17 -18.78
CA GLN A 17 -13.63 4.43 -18.67
C GLN A 17 -13.04 5.40 -17.65
N PHE A 18 -11.95 5.01 -16.95
CA PHE A 18 -11.34 5.76 -15.87
C PHE A 18 -9.84 5.94 -16.07
N ASP A 19 -9.30 6.97 -15.46
CA ASP A 19 -7.86 7.26 -15.46
C ASP A 19 -7.11 6.47 -14.37
N MET A 20 -7.82 6.04 -13.32
CA MET A 20 -7.22 5.31 -12.21
C MET A 20 -8.20 4.37 -11.50
N VAL A 21 -7.63 3.36 -10.84
CA VAL A 21 -8.34 2.48 -9.92
C VAL A 21 -7.78 2.62 -8.51
N ILE A 22 -8.68 2.65 -7.52
CA ILE A 22 -8.32 2.73 -6.09
C ILE A 22 -8.71 1.43 -5.39
N PHE A 23 -7.75 0.76 -4.77
CA PHE A 23 -7.97 -0.37 -3.87
C PHE A 23 -7.83 0.10 -2.42
N PRO A 24 -8.96 0.13 -1.66
CA PRO A 24 -8.97 0.65 -0.30
C PRO A 24 -8.39 -0.33 0.72
N GLY A 25 -8.40 0.08 1.99
CA GLY A 25 -8.08 -0.77 3.13
C GLY A 25 -8.98 -2.01 3.26
N GLY A 26 -8.58 -2.96 4.12
CA GLY A 26 -9.29 -4.22 4.36
C GLY A 26 -8.35 -5.42 4.38
N SER A 27 -8.52 -6.39 3.48
CA SER A 27 -7.66 -7.57 3.35
C SER A 27 -7.19 -7.74 1.90
N GLY A 28 -5.88 -7.58 1.65
CA GLY A 28 -5.29 -7.72 0.32
C GLY A 28 -5.50 -9.11 -0.28
N SER A 29 -5.37 -10.17 0.52
CA SER A 29 -5.61 -11.55 0.06
C SER A 29 -7.07 -11.80 -0.31
N LYS A 30 -8.04 -11.20 0.43
CA LYS A 30 -9.46 -11.29 0.06
C LYS A 30 -9.77 -10.47 -1.20
N GLN A 31 -9.16 -9.30 -1.36
CA GLN A 31 -9.28 -8.52 -2.61
C GLN A 31 -8.76 -9.33 -3.80
N ALA A 32 -7.57 -9.95 -3.65
CA ALA A 32 -6.99 -10.81 -4.68
C ALA A 32 -7.86 -12.03 -4.99
N ALA A 33 -8.41 -12.68 -3.96
CA ALA A 33 -9.29 -13.84 -4.12
C ALA A 33 -10.60 -13.46 -4.83
N ALA A 34 -11.17 -12.29 -4.49
CA ALA A 34 -12.37 -11.78 -5.14
C ALA A 34 -12.12 -11.47 -6.62
N LEU A 35 -11.00 -10.82 -6.97
CA LEU A 35 -10.61 -10.56 -8.36
C LEU A 35 -10.41 -11.85 -9.16
N GLY A 36 -9.94 -12.92 -8.53
CA GLY A 36 -9.55 -14.12 -9.23
C GLY A 36 -8.36 -13.88 -10.16
N LYS A 37 -8.11 -14.81 -11.07
CA LYS A 37 -7.03 -14.64 -12.08
C LYS A 37 -7.40 -13.56 -13.07
N GLU A 38 -8.58 -13.64 -13.65
CA GLU A 38 -9.07 -12.74 -14.71
C GLU A 38 -9.09 -11.27 -14.25
N GLY A 39 -9.74 -10.97 -13.12
CA GLY A 39 -9.78 -9.59 -12.60
C GLY A 39 -8.41 -9.04 -12.24
N LYS A 40 -7.47 -9.89 -11.77
CA LYS A 40 -6.07 -9.46 -11.55
C LYS A 40 -5.36 -9.13 -12.86
N ASP A 41 -5.55 -9.95 -13.88
CA ASP A 41 -4.95 -9.70 -15.19
C ASP A 41 -5.52 -8.42 -15.81
N THR A 42 -6.84 -8.21 -15.75
CA THR A 42 -7.49 -6.97 -16.19
C THR A 42 -6.95 -5.72 -15.49
N VAL A 43 -6.76 -5.76 -14.15
CA VAL A 43 -6.17 -4.64 -13.43
C VAL A 43 -4.72 -4.39 -13.86
N LYS A 44 -3.93 -5.44 -14.06
CA LYS A 44 -2.54 -5.31 -14.53
C LYS A 44 -2.46 -4.70 -15.92
N GLU A 45 -3.26 -5.20 -16.85
CA GLU A 45 -3.33 -4.70 -18.23
C GLU A 45 -3.76 -3.22 -18.26
N PHE A 46 -4.75 -2.84 -17.43
CA PHE A 46 -5.16 -1.45 -17.29
C PHE A 46 -4.01 -0.54 -16.86
N VAL A 47 -3.25 -0.95 -15.82
CA VAL A 47 -2.11 -0.17 -15.34
C VAL A 47 -0.98 -0.16 -16.38
N GLU A 48 -0.66 -1.32 -16.97
CA GLU A 48 0.38 -1.45 -18.01
C GLU A 48 0.11 -0.56 -19.22
N ALA A 49 -1.17 -0.40 -19.58
CA ALA A 49 -1.60 0.48 -20.68
C ALA A 49 -1.52 1.98 -20.37
N GLY A 50 -1.28 2.38 -19.11
CA GLY A 50 -1.14 3.77 -18.71
C GLY A 50 -2.08 4.23 -17.58
N GLY A 51 -2.95 3.36 -17.10
CA GLY A 51 -3.84 3.64 -15.99
C GLY A 51 -3.10 3.86 -14.66
N GLY A 52 -3.71 4.61 -13.76
CA GLY A 52 -3.20 4.81 -12.40
C GLY A 52 -3.71 3.75 -11.44
N TYR A 53 -2.85 3.28 -10.54
CA TYR A 53 -3.20 2.42 -9.42
C TYR A 53 -2.94 3.15 -8.10
N VAL A 54 -3.92 3.19 -7.22
CA VAL A 54 -3.75 3.69 -5.86
C VAL A 54 -4.14 2.58 -4.89
N GLY A 55 -3.18 2.09 -4.12
CA GLY A 55 -3.39 1.07 -3.09
C GLY A 55 -3.24 1.65 -1.69
N ILE A 56 -4.31 1.61 -0.87
CA ILE A 56 -4.28 2.08 0.51
C ILE A 56 -4.30 0.85 1.43
N CYS A 57 -3.37 0.74 2.36
CA CYS A 57 -3.26 -0.35 3.33
C CYS A 57 -3.33 -1.73 2.65
N ALA A 58 -4.50 -2.38 2.61
CA ALA A 58 -4.72 -3.65 1.91
C ALA A 58 -4.40 -3.57 0.41
N GLY A 59 -4.73 -2.46 -0.24
CA GLY A 59 -4.38 -2.22 -1.63
C GLY A 59 -2.88 -2.12 -1.86
N ALA A 60 -2.11 -1.61 -0.89
CA ALA A 60 -0.65 -1.61 -0.99
C ALA A 60 -0.08 -3.04 -0.85
N PHE A 61 -0.65 -3.89 0.02
CA PHE A 61 -0.32 -5.32 0.03
C PHE A 61 -0.67 -6.00 -1.30
N LEU A 62 -1.82 -5.64 -1.91
CA LEU A 62 -2.25 -6.21 -3.18
C LEU A 62 -1.29 -5.88 -4.33
N ALA A 63 -0.67 -4.69 -4.32
CA ALA A 63 0.31 -4.28 -5.33
C ALA A 63 1.69 -4.92 -5.17
N ALA A 64 2.05 -5.41 -3.97
CA ALA A 64 3.37 -5.92 -3.61
C ALA A 64 3.83 -7.09 -4.48
N SER A 65 5.13 -7.41 -4.43
CA SER A 65 5.73 -8.47 -5.25
C SER A 65 6.13 -9.73 -4.48
N ASN A 66 5.91 -9.77 -3.16
CA ASN A 66 6.34 -10.90 -2.31
C ASN A 66 5.25 -11.93 -1.98
N TYR A 67 4.02 -11.77 -2.49
CA TYR A 67 2.95 -12.75 -2.30
C TYR A 67 2.54 -13.37 -3.64
N SER A 68 2.27 -14.68 -3.64
CA SER A 68 1.76 -15.39 -4.83
C SER A 68 0.37 -14.95 -5.27
N TRP A 69 -0.41 -14.39 -4.36
CA TRP A 69 -1.76 -13.88 -4.61
C TRP A 69 -1.81 -12.42 -5.07
N SER A 70 -0.77 -11.62 -4.81
CA SER A 70 -0.74 -10.19 -5.16
C SER A 70 -0.63 -9.95 -6.67
N LEU A 71 -0.82 -8.72 -7.08
CA LEU A 71 -0.69 -8.29 -8.48
C LEU A 71 0.77 -8.30 -8.94
N GLY A 72 1.71 -7.99 -8.05
CA GLY A 72 3.13 -7.89 -8.39
C GLY A 72 3.46 -6.75 -9.35
N ILE A 73 2.75 -5.63 -9.22
CA ILE A 73 2.91 -4.43 -10.07
C ILE A 73 3.78 -3.34 -9.44
N SER A 74 4.28 -3.57 -8.23
CA SER A 74 5.18 -2.64 -7.53
C SER A 74 6.39 -3.38 -7.00
N ASN A 75 7.59 -2.85 -7.23
CA ASN A 75 8.86 -3.49 -6.86
C ASN A 75 9.16 -3.34 -5.36
N HIS A 76 8.15 -3.61 -4.53
CA HIS A 76 8.33 -3.66 -3.09
C HIS A 76 7.89 -5.02 -2.52
N LYS A 77 8.50 -5.37 -1.41
CA LYS A 77 8.05 -6.42 -0.50
C LYS A 77 7.55 -5.79 0.78
N THR A 78 6.68 -6.49 1.45
CA THR A 78 6.17 -6.10 2.76
C THR A 78 6.80 -6.98 3.83
N PHE A 79 6.97 -6.43 5.04
CA PHE A 79 7.40 -7.20 6.19
C PHE A 79 6.45 -8.39 6.42
N CYS A 80 7.05 -9.58 6.55
CA CYS A 80 6.30 -10.81 6.83
C CYS A 80 7.23 -11.79 7.55
N GLU A 81 7.06 -11.95 8.86
CA GLU A 81 7.85 -12.87 9.69
C GLU A 81 6.94 -13.70 10.59
N THR A 82 7.39 -14.88 10.96
CA THR A 82 6.76 -15.68 12.01
C THR A 82 7.52 -15.46 13.31
N ILE A 83 6.81 -14.95 14.32
CA ILE A 83 7.35 -14.68 15.64
C ILE A 83 6.67 -15.56 16.70
N ASP A 84 7.37 -15.85 17.79
CA ASP A 84 6.78 -16.49 18.97
C ASP A 84 6.36 -15.39 19.95
N VAL A 85 5.06 -15.29 20.17
CA VAL A 85 4.48 -14.28 21.07
C VAL A 85 4.23 -14.93 22.42
N PRO A 86 4.86 -14.46 23.51
CA PRO A 86 4.67 -15.01 24.85
C PRO A 86 3.20 -15.10 25.23
N GLY A 87 2.77 -16.29 25.68
CA GLY A 87 1.39 -16.56 26.09
C GLY A 87 0.38 -16.73 24.95
N ILE A 88 0.79 -16.55 23.68
CA ILE A 88 -0.09 -16.67 22.50
C ILE A 88 0.43 -17.74 21.53
N GLY A 89 1.77 -17.96 21.49
CA GLY A 89 2.44 -18.89 20.59
C GLY A 89 2.79 -18.25 19.23
N ARG A 90 3.15 -19.11 18.27
CA ARG A 90 3.64 -18.67 16.95
C ARG A 90 2.58 -17.92 16.15
N LYS A 91 2.92 -16.71 15.69
CA LYS A 91 2.08 -15.86 14.86
C LYS A 91 2.84 -15.42 13.59
N SER A 92 2.18 -15.55 12.46
CA SER A 92 2.65 -14.89 11.24
C SER A 92 2.33 -13.40 11.36
N MET A 93 3.39 -12.58 11.41
CA MET A 93 3.29 -11.14 11.54
C MET A 93 3.66 -10.50 10.21
N TRP A 94 2.65 -10.00 9.51
CA TRP A 94 2.75 -9.24 8.26
C TRP A 94 2.44 -7.75 8.47
N PHE A 95 2.26 -7.35 9.71
CA PHE A 95 2.04 -5.98 10.19
C PHE A 95 2.65 -5.85 11.60
N ARG A 96 2.83 -4.63 12.08
CA ARG A 96 3.38 -4.40 13.43
C ARG A 96 2.36 -4.57 14.57
N GLY A 97 1.13 -4.80 14.23
CA GLY A 97 0.06 -5.11 15.18
C GLY A 97 -0.50 -3.89 15.89
N GLY A 98 -1.66 -3.46 15.46
CA GLY A 98 -2.42 -2.43 16.15
C GLY A 98 -2.94 -1.33 15.23
N SER A 99 -3.79 -0.53 15.84
CA SER A 99 -4.31 0.70 15.26
C SER A 99 -3.98 1.83 16.21
N ALA A 100 -3.23 2.82 15.74
CA ALA A 100 -2.89 4.01 16.49
C ALA A 100 -2.47 5.12 15.51
N PRO A 101 -2.46 6.39 15.96
CA PRO A 101 -1.74 7.42 15.24
C PRO A 101 -0.25 7.10 15.16
N VAL A 102 0.34 7.36 14.01
CA VAL A 102 1.78 7.33 13.78
C VAL A 102 2.20 8.64 13.15
N THR A 103 3.45 9.00 13.29
CA THR A 103 3.99 10.17 12.62
C THR A 103 4.72 9.77 11.35
N MET A 104 4.63 10.61 10.32
CA MET A 104 5.36 10.50 9.08
C MET A 104 5.85 11.86 8.58
N GLU A 105 6.79 11.83 7.68
CA GLU A 105 7.38 13.02 7.07
C GLU A 105 7.51 12.81 5.57
N LEU A 106 7.15 13.83 4.78
CA LEU A 106 7.30 13.77 3.33
C LEU A 106 8.76 13.94 2.92
N THR A 107 9.14 13.26 1.85
CA THR A 107 10.38 13.57 1.12
C THR A 107 10.20 14.85 0.29
N ASP A 108 11.28 15.39 -0.28
CA ASP A 108 11.19 16.53 -1.19
C ASP A 108 10.32 16.22 -2.42
N GLU A 109 10.40 14.99 -2.92
CA GLU A 109 9.53 14.52 -4.00
C GLU A 109 8.08 14.37 -3.53
N GLY A 110 7.90 13.85 -2.31
CA GLY A 110 6.58 13.72 -1.70
C GLY A 110 5.87 15.06 -1.57
N ARG A 111 6.56 16.11 -1.14
CA ARG A 111 5.99 17.47 -1.06
C ARG A 111 5.54 17.99 -2.43
N LYS A 112 6.30 17.73 -3.48
CA LYS A 112 5.94 18.15 -4.85
C LYS A 112 4.71 17.42 -5.39
N ILE A 113 4.47 16.17 -4.98
CA ILE A 113 3.41 15.33 -5.53
C ILE A 113 2.15 15.35 -4.66
N LEU A 114 2.32 15.28 -3.33
CA LEU A 114 1.22 15.13 -2.38
C LEU A 114 0.79 16.44 -1.72
N GLY A 115 1.55 17.51 -1.91
CA GLY A 115 1.32 18.81 -1.29
C GLY A 115 2.40 19.18 -0.30
N ASP A 116 2.52 20.48 -0.04
CA ASP A 116 3.59 21.06 0.77
C ASP A 116 3.29 20.98 2.27
N PHE A 117 3.36 19.77 2.79
CA PHE A 117 3.30 19.52 4.24
C PHE A 117 4.72 19.51 4.79
N GLU A 118 5.07 20.54 5.56
CA GLU A 118 6.37 20.62 6.20
C GLU A 118 6.41 19.85 7.53
N GLY A 119 7.59 19.28 7.80
CA GLY A 119 7.87 18.60 9.08
C GLY A 119 7.17 17.26 9.23
N VAL A 120 7.01 16.87 10.49
CA VAL A 120 6.42 15.59 10.88
C VAL A 120 4.95 15.81 11.21
N PHE A 121 4.07 15.01 10.64
CA PHE A 121 2.63 15.07 10.89
C PHE A 121 2.06 13.70 11.24
N GLU A 122 0.91 13.71 11.93
CA GLU A 122 0.24 12.53 12.40
C GLU A 122 -0.73 11.98 11.34
N VAL A 123 -0.78 10.65 11.24
CA VAL A 123 -1.71 9.93 10.37
C VAL A 123 -2.18 8.65 11.06
N ARG A 124 -3.42 8.26 10.81
CA ARG A 124 -3.94 6.99 11.32
C ARG A 124 -3.23 5.81 10.66
N TYR A 125 -2.74 4.87 11.46
CA TYR A 125 -2.21 3.60 11.01
C TYR A 125 -3.05 2.44 11.55
N GLN A 126 -3.32 1.46 10.68
CA GLN A 126 -4.03 0.25 11.05
C GLN A 126 -3.53 -0.93 10.21
N ASN A 127 -2.50 -1.62 10.72
CA ASN A 127 -1.95 -2.83 10.09
C ASN A 127 -1.51 -2.67 8.62
N GLY A 128 -1.17 -1.47 8.19
CA GLY A 128 -0.63 -1.23 6.86
C GLY A 128 0.73 -1.89 6.63
N PRO A 129 1.16 -2.11 5.39
CA PRO A 129 2.44 -2.75 5.10
C PRO A 129 3.63 -1.90 5.56
N ILE A 130 4.65 -2.56 6.09
CA ILE A 130 5.99 -1.99 6.19
C ILE A 130 6.70 -2.37 4.89
N MET A 131 6.97 -1.37 4.06
CA MET A 131 7.47 -1.56 2.70
C MET A 131 8.99 -1.46 2.61
N SER A 132 9.58 -2.31 1.79
CA SER A 132 11.00 -2.29 1.48
C SER A 132 11.24 -2.76 0.04
N PRO A 133 12.40 -2.44 -0.58
CA PRO A 133 12.69 -2.89 -1.94
C PRO A 133 12.66 -4.41 -2.09
N MET A 134 12.03 -4.90 -3.15
CA MET A 134 12.00 -6.32 -3.49
C MET A 134 13.19 -6.72 -4.36
N GLY A 135 13.63 -5.85 -5.26
CA GLY A 135 14.70 -6.15 -6.21
C GLY A 135 14.25 -7.12 -7.33
N ARG A 136 12.96 -7.09 -7.70
CA ARG A 136 12.44 -7.95 -8.77
C ARG A 136 12.89 -7.44 -10.13
N GLU A 137 13.49 -8.31 -10.92
CA GLU A 137 13.85 -8.03 -12.30
C GLU A 137 12.61 -7.70 -13.15
N GLY A 138 12.77 -6.78 -14.09
CA GLY A 138 11.69 -6.34 -14.98
C GLY A 138 10.73 -5.31 -14.37
N LEU A 139 10.88 -4.97 -13.09
CA LEU A 139 10.15 -3.88 -12.45
C LEU A 139 11.10 -2.75 -12.07
N GLY A 140 10.72 -1.52 -12.40
CA GLY A 140 11.43 -0.31 -11.96
C GLY A 140 11.43 -0.17 -10.44
N ASN A 141 12.43 0.50 -9.89
CA ASN A 141 12.47 0.79 -8.48
C ASN A 141 11.39 1.81 -8.11
N PHE A 142 10.78 1.62 -6.95
CA PHE A 142 9.90 2.64 -6.40
C PHE A 142 10.70 3.80 -5.80
N ARG A 143 10.05 4.94 -5.67
CA ARG A 143 10.56 6.14 -4.98
C ARG A 143 9.70 6.39 -3.73
N PRO A 144 10.30 6.58 -2.55
CA PRO A 144 9.55 6.93 -1.35
C PRO A 144 9.11 8.40 -1.41
N LEU A 145 7.81 8.61 -1.17
CA LEU A 145 7.21 9.95 -1.03
C LEU A 145 7.11 10.38 0.43
N SER A 146 7.08 9.41 1.35
CA SER A 146 7.18 9.67 2.79
C SER A 146 7.81 8.51 3.55
N HIS A 147 8.28 8.81 4.77
CA HIS A 147 8.79 7.82 5.70
C HIS A 147 8.05 7.89 7.03
N PHE A 148 7.89 6.76 7.70
CA PHE A 148 7.43 6.72 9.07
C PHE A 148 8.48 7.34 10.01
N ARG A 149 8.02 8.13 10.99
CA ARG A 149 8.86 8.74 12.04
C ARG A 149 8.53 8.21 13.45
N SER A 150 7.46 7.46 13.56
CA SER A 150 7.13 6.66 14.75
C SER A 150 6.63 5.28 14.35
N GLU A 151 6.37 4.42 15.32
CA GLU A 151 5.85 3.08 15.05
C GLU A 151 4.81 2.65 16.07
N VAL A 152 3.96 1.70 15.65
CA VAL A 152 3.07 0.95 16.52
C VAL A 152 3.63 -0.45 16.68
N SER A 153 3.78 -0.91 17.91
CA SER A 153 4.17 -2.29 18.21
C SER A 153 3.30 -2.84 19.32
N LYS A 154 2.37 -3.71 18.97
CA LYS A 154 1.57 -4.45 19.93
C LYS A 154 2.34 -5.64 20.52
N TYR A 155 3.16 -6.27 19.71
CA TYR A 155 4.00 -7.39 20.09
C TYR A 155 5.43 -6.98 19.83
N LYS A 156 6.23 -6.84 20.85
CA LYS A 156 7.61 -6.33 20.80
C LYS A 156 8.62 -7.27 20.13
N PRO A 157 8.59 -7.59 18.85
CA PRO A 157 9.71 -8.37 18.34
C PRO A 157 10.88 -7.53 17.93
N GLN A 158 10.70 -6.31 17.50
CA GLN A 158 11.82 -5.49 17.02
C GLN A 158 11.37 -4.02 16.97
N GLU A 159 11.72 -3.25 17.99
CA GLU A 159 11.64 -1.80 17.92
C GLU A 159 12.49 -1.31 16.75
N GLY A 160 12.00 -0.30 16.03
CA GLY A 160 12.70 0.29 14.91
C GLY A 160 12.47 -0.41 13.55
N THR A 161 11.66 -1.47 13.48
CA THR A 161 11.37 -2.13 12.21
C THR A 161 10.55 -1.23 11.26
N MET A 162 9.71 -0.35 11.80
CA MET A 162 8.84 0.53 11.02
C MET A 162 9.43 1.93 10.84
N VAL A 163 10.08 2.47 11.85
CA VAL A 163 10.67 3.81 11.80
C VAL A 163 11.67 3.93 10.66
N ASN A 164 11.61 5.04 9.93
CA ASN A 164 12.41 5.34 8.74
C ASN A 164 12.15 4.42 7.53
N THR A 165 11.17 3.53 7.58
CA THR A 165 10.73 2.82 6.38
C THR A 165 9.77 3.67 5.56
N PRO A 166 9.64 3.41 4.24
CA PRO A 166 8.68 4.11 3.40
C PRO A 166 7.24 3.93 3.88
N ALA A 167 6.51 5.02 4.06
CA ALA A 167 5.08 5.03 4.38
C ALA A 167 4.21 5.21 3.13
N VAL A 168 4.70 5.99 2.16
CA VAL A 168 4.09 6.16 0.84
C VAL A 168 5.18 5.99 -0.21
N ILE A 169 4.88 5.21 -1.23
CA ILE A 169 5.79 4.97 -2.35
C ILE A 169 5.06 5.17 -3.68
N VAL A 170 5.82 5.58 -4.71
CA VAL A 170 5.36 5.63 -6.09
C VAL A 170 6.33 4.88 -6.98
N GLY A 171 5.80 4.17 -7.97
CA GLY A 171 6.55 3.47 -9.00
C GLY A 171 5.80 3.43 -10.31
N GLU A 172 6.36 2.73 -11.27
CA GLU A 172 5.79 2.55 -12.60
C GLU A 172 5.57 1.06 -12.89
N TYR A 173 4.53 0.77 -13.65
CA TYR A 173 4.26 -0.56 -14.19
C TYR A 173 3.78 -0.40 -15.64
N GLY A 174 4.59 -0.84 -16.60
CA GLY A 174 4.37 -0.49 -18.00
C GLY A 174 4.38 1.03 -18.20
N ASN A 175 3.31 1.55 -18.78
CA ASN A 175 3.11 2.99 -18.98
C ASN A 175 2.34 3.65 -17.81
N GLY A 176 1.87 2.87 -16.84
CA GLY A 176 1.05 3.35 -15.74
C GLY A 176 1.85 3.67 -14.48
N ARG A 177 1.16 4.23 -13.52
CA ARG A 177 1.72 4.67 -12.23
C ARG A 177 1.07 3.93 -11.08
N VAL A 178 1.87 3.53 -10.10
CA VAL A 178 1.45 2.78 -8.93
C VAL A 178 1.82 3.57 -7.68
N LEU A 179 0.81 4.03 -6.95
CA LEU A 179 0.94 4.70 -5.65
C LEU A 179 0.50 3.73 -4.56
N CYS A 180 1.37 3.43 -3.60
CA CYS A 180 1.05 2.61 -2.44
C CYS A 180 1.17 3.44 -1.17
N ILE A 181 0.11 3.44 -0.37
CA ILE A 181 -0.04 4.18 0.88
C ILE A 181 -0.24 3.18 2.01
N SER A 182 0.69 3.10 2.94
CA SER A 182 0.59 2.19 4.08
C SER A 182 -0.43 2.64 5.13
N PRO A 183 -0.39 3.90 5.63
CA PRO A 183 -1.37 4.41 6.60
C PRO A 183 -2.73 4.69 5.96
N HIS A 184 -3.62 5.26 6.74
CA HIS A 184 -4.99 5.62 6.35
C HIS A 184 -5.21 7.14 6.40
N PRO A 185 -4.66 7.91 5.45
CA PRO A 185 -4.85 9.36 5.42
C PRO A 185 -6.33 9.74 5.27
N GLU A 186 -7.11 8.92 4.59
CA GLU A 186 -8.55 9.12 4.40
C GLU A 186 -9.37 9.04 5.69
N SER A 187 -8.77 8.53 6.76
CA SER A 187 -9.40 8.40 8.08
C SER A 187 -8.87 9.40 9.11
N THR A 188 -8.06 10.35 8.69
CA THR A 188 -7.44 11.34 9.59
C THR A 188 -8.27 12.61 9.57
N ASP A 189 -8.72 13.09 10.74
CA ASP A 189 -9.57 14.29 10.85
C ASP A 189 -8.94 15.55 10.24
N ALA A 190 -7.62 15.59 10.12
CA ALA A 190 -6.90 16.68 9.49
C ALA A 190 -7.23 16.86 8.00
N LEU A 191 -7.59 15.77 7.28
CA LEU A 191 -7.99 15.83 5.86
C LEU A 191 -9.43 16.27 5.65
N ASN A 192 -10.29 16.22 6.69
CA ASN A 192 -11.64 16.73 6.64
C ASN A 192 -11.71 18.26 6.72
N ARG A 193 -10.57 18.95 6.78
CA ARG A 193 -10.45 20.42 6.88
C ARG A 193 -9.94 21.08 5.60
N LEU A 194 -9.73 20.29 4.55
CA LEU A 194 -9.43 20.75 3.18
C LEU A 194 -10.67 20.60 2.29
#